data_7a20a9b7fb69857e7f003a21c8c953bd
#
_entry.id   7a20a9b7fb69857e7f003a21c8c953bd
#
_cell.length_a   1.000
_cell.length_b   1.000
_cell.length_c   1.000
_cell.angle_alpha   90.00
_cell.angle_beta   90.00
_cell.angle_gamma   90.00
#
_symmetry.space_group_name_H-M   'P 1'
#
loop_
_entity.id
_entity.type
_entity.pdbx_description
1 polymer ?
#
loop_
_entity_poly.entity_id
_entity_poly.type
_entity_poly.pdbx_seq_one_letter_code
_entity_poly.pdbx_strand_id
1 'polypeptide(L)'
;MHERRYNHEVERLRDPERIARLEVERVANLAVQDLTGLHTVLDVGTGSGLFAEQFAAKGLQVTGLDANPHMLPAAQQHVPSGTFQEGEAEKLPFPDGSFDLVFMGLLLHETDDTLAALQEAHRVVLKRLAVLEWQDEEQDFGPPREHRLSFEKISALAGQAGFKKVKQIQLEYLVLYLVDCQNP
;
A
#
# COMPACT_ATOMS: atom_id res chain seq x y z
N MET A 1 -0.38 22.44 2.19
CA MET A 1 -1.23 21.51 1.41
C MET A 1 -0.29 20.84 0.42
N HIS A 2 -0.04 19.55 0.58
CA HIS A 2 0.97 18.85 -0.21
C HIS A 2 0.42 18.61 -1.61
N GLU A 3 1.05 19.15 -2.65
CA GLU A 3 0.60 19.05 -4.05
C GLU A 3 0.60 17.61 -4.59
N ARG A 4 1.24 16.66 -3.91
CA ARG A 4 1.34 15.27 -4.32
C ARG A 4 0.26 14.36 -3.78
N ARG A 5 -0.47 14.75 -2.72
CA ARG A 5 -1.50 13.91 -2.10
C ARG A 5 -2.77 13.89 -2.94
N TYR A 6 -3.32 12.70 -3.13
CA TYR A 6 -4.59 12.52 -3.81
C TYR A 6 -5.73 13.20 -3.03
N ASN A 7 -6.36 14.19 -3.63
CA ASN A 7 -7.45 15.00 -3.03
C ASN A 7 -8.71 15.06 -3.91
N HIS A 8 -8.83 14.18 -4.90
CA HIS A 8 -9.99 14.10 -5.77
C HIS A 8 -11.17 13.40 -5.10
N GLU A 9 -12.32 13.43 -5.77
CA GLU A 9 -13.55 12.78 -5.30
C GLU A 9 -13.33 11.28 -5.09
N VAL A 10 -13.89 10.75 -3.99
CA VAL A 10 -13.76 9.34 -3.58
C VAL A 10 -14.25 8.38 -4.68
N GLU A 11 -15.29 8.77 -5.41
CA GLU A 11 -15.90 8.00 -6.52
C GLU A 11 -14.89 7.68 -7.62
N ARG A 12 -13.94 8.57 -7.90
CA ARG A 12 -12.89 8.34 -8.90
C ARG A 12 -11.96 7.20 -8.53
N LEU A 13 -11.76 6.94 -7.23
CA LEU A 13 -10.96 5.81 -6.78
C LEU A 13 -11.59 4.47 -7.15
N ARG A 14 -12.92 4.45 -7.32
CA ARG A 14 -13.69 3.25 -7.65
C ARG A 14 -14.23 3.23 -9.08
N ASP A 15 -13.70 4.07 -9.95
CA ASP A 15 -14.00 4.00 -11.38
C ASP A 15 -13.63 2.63 -11.96
N PRO A 16 -14.54 1.97 -12.71
CA PRO A 16 -14.31 0.62 -13.22
C PRO A 16 -13.07 0.47 -14.11
N GLU A 17 -12.76 1.50 -14.93
CA GLU A 17 -11.55 1.48 -15.78
C GLU A 17 -10.29 1.57 -14.92
N ARG A 18 -10.33 2.38 -13.84
CA ARG A 18 -9.24 2.48 -12.89
C ARG A 18 -9.05 1.15 -12.14
N ILE A 19 -10.12 0.53 -11.66
CA ILE A 19 -10.07 -0.77 -10.98
C ILE A 19 -9.45 -1.84 -11.88
N ALA A 20 -9.86 -1.91 -13.15
CA ALA A 20 -9.30 -2.83 -14.13
C ALA A 20 -7.81 -2.60 -14.33
N ARG A 21 -7.39 -1.32 -14.51
CA ARG A 21 -5.99 -0.92 -14.68
C ARG A 21 -5.12 -1.27 -13.48
N LEU A 22 -5.66 -1.19 -12.27
CA LEU A 22 -4.93 -1.53 -11.05
C LEU A 22 -4.78 -3.04 -10.80
N GLU A 23 -5.42 -3.89 -11.60
CA GLU A 23 -5.40 -5.36 -11.44
C GLU A 23 -5.66 -5.80 -9.98
N VAL A 24 -6.63 -5.16 -9.30
CA VAL A 24 -6.80 -5.14 -7.84
C VAL A 24 -6.84 -6.54 -7.24
N GLU A 25 -7.62 -7.45 -7.82
CA GLU A 25 -7.71 -8.84 -7.34
C GLU A 25 -6.37 -9.58 -7.50
N ARG A 26 -5.71 -9.42 -8.67
CA ARG A 26 -4.41 -10.05 -8.95
C ARG A 26 -3.33 -9.55 -8.00
N VAL A 27 -3.27 -8.24 -7.74
CA VAL A 27 -2.34 -7.63 -6.79
C VAL A 27 -2.55 -8.18 -5.40
N ALA A 28 -3.79 -8.23 -4.92
CA ALA A 28 -4.10 -8.77 -3.60
C ALA A 28 -3.76 -10.26 -3.48
N ASN A 29 -3.97 -11.06 -4.55
CA ASN A 29 -3.54 -12.46 -4.60
C ASN A 29 -2.02 -12.60 -4.49
N LEU A 30 -1.27 -11.81 -5.27
CA LEU A 30 0.18 -11.82 -5.25
C LEU A 30 0.77 -11.36 -3.91
N ALA A 31 0.14 -10.36 -3.28
CA ALA A 31 0.59 -9.84 -1.98
C ALA A 31 0.56 -10.90 -0.87
N VAL A 32 -0.39 -11.83 -0.92
CA VAL A 32 -0.53 -12.90 0.09
C VAL A 32 0.04 -14.25 -0.37
N GLN A 33 0.44 -14.36 -1.63
CA GLN A 33 0.93 -15.61 -2.21
C GLN A 33 2.14 -16.15 -1.43
N ASP A 34 2.19 -17.48 -1.25
CA ASP A 34 3.26 -18.22 -0.56
C ASP A 34 3.42 -17.88 0.94
N LEU A 35 2.49 -17.14 1.52
CA LEU A 35 2.45 -16.89 2.95
C LEU A 35 1.40 -17.79 3.64
N THR A 36 1.76 -18.30 4.80
CA THR A 36 0.86 -19.10 5.64
C THR A 36 0.59 -18.40 6.97
N GLY A 37 -0.57 -18.68 7.57
CA GLY A 37 -0.94 -18.12 8.87
C GLY A 37 -1.03 -16.60 8.86
N LEU A 38 -1.53 -16.01 7.76
CA LEU A 38 -1.87 -14.59 7.72
C LEU A 38 -3.21 -14.39 8.42
N HIS A 39 -3.25 -13.43 9.34
CA HIS A 39 -4.46 -13.06 10.06
C HIS A 39 -4.77 -11.57 9.94
N THR A 40 -3.75 -10.71 9.90
CA THR A 40 -3.90 -9.26 9.96
C THR A 40 -3.22 -8.58 8.78
N VAL A 41 -3.85 -7.49 8.29
CA VAL A 41 -3.27 -6.59 7.30
C VAL A 41 -3.48 -5.14 7.71
N LEU A 42 -2.43 -4.33 7.52
CA LEU A 42 -2.49 -2.88 7.53
C LEU A 42 -2.44 -2.36 6.09
N ASP A 43 -3.49 -1.67 5.66
CA ASP A 43 -3.58 -0.98 4.37
C ASP A 43 -3.29 0.51 4.59
N VAL A 44 -2.05 0.93 4.29
CA VAL A 44 -1.57 2.31 4.48
C VAL A 44 -1.85 3.12 3.22
N GLY A 45 -2.53 4.26 3.36
CA GLY A 45 -3.09 5.00 2.24
C GLY A 45 -4.31 4.27 1.67
N THR A 46 -5.20 3.79 2.55
CA THR A 46 -6.32 2.90 2.18
C THR A 46 -7.31 3.53 1.21
N GLY A 47 -7.36 4.86 1.13
CA GLY A 47 -8.28 5.59 0.27
C GLY A 47 -9.73 5.14 0.49
N SER A 48 -10.43 4.78 -0.58
CA SER A 48 -11.80 4.26 -0.53
C SER A 48 -11.91 2.79 -0.08
N GLY A 49 -10.83 2.17 0.42
CA GLY A 49 -10.81 0.79 0.86
C GLY A 49 -10.76 -0.26 -0.26
N LEU A 50 -10.27 0.10 -1.45
CA LEU A 50 -10.31 -0.76 -2.62
C LEU A 50 -9.50 -2.06 -2.43
N PHE A 51 -8.27 -1.97 -1.92
CA PHE A 51 -7.45 -3.14 -1.60
C PHE A 51 -7.84 -3.77 -0.26
N ALA A 52 -8.24 -2.95 0.72
CA ALA A 52 -8.80 -3.40 2.00
C ALA A 52 -9.95 -4.42 1.80
N GLU A 53 -10.85 -4.14 0.85
CA GLU A 53 -11.96 -5.02 0.47
C GLU A 53 -11.46 -6.38 -0.03
N GLN A 54 -10.43 -6.41 -0.86
CA GLN A 54 -9.83 -7.66 -1.35
C GLN A 54 -9.17 -8.48 -0.24
N PHE A 55 -8.49 -7.82 0.69
CA PHE A 55 -7.89 -8.51 1.83
C PHE A 55 -8.95 -9.04 2.80
N ALA A 56 -10.02 -8.29 3.05
CA ALA A 56 -11.15 -8.74 3.84
C ALA A 56 -11.85 -9.96 3.22
N ALA A 57 -12.04 -9.97 1.89
CA ALA A 57 -12.58 -11.11 1.14
C ALA A 57 -11.72 -12.37 1.25
N LYS A 58 -10.42 -12.23 1.55
CA LYS A 58 -9.49 -13.35 1.82
C LYS A 58 -9.49 -13.79 3.30
N GLY A 59 -10.35 -13.21 4.12
CA GLY A 59 -10.48 -13.54 5.55
C GLY A 59 -9.47 -12.86 6.45
N LEU A 60 -8.74 -11.85 5.99
CA LEU A 60 -7.83 -11.09 6.83
C LEU A 60 -8.60 -10.04 7.65
N GLN A 61 -8.17 -9.83 8.89
CA GLN A 61 -8.58 -8.71 9.69
C GLN A 61 -7.89 -7.44 9.17
N VAL A 62 -8.68 -6.51 8.64
CA VAL A 62 -8.17 -5.32 7.98
C VAL A 62 -8.16 -4.13 8.93
N THR A 63 -7.03 -3.46 8.99
CA THR A 63 -6.88 -2.09 9.50
C THR A 63 -6.45 -1.21 8.33
N GLY A 64 -7.18 -0.11 8.11
CA GLY A 64 -6.84 0.89 7.10
C GLY A 64 -6.44 2.21 7.74
N LEU A 65 -5.46 2.88 7.15
CA LEU A 65 -5.01 4.19 7.58
C LEU A 65 -4.92 5.12 6.37
N ASP A 66 -5.40 6.34 6.50
CA ASP A 66 -5.30 7.37 5.46
C ASP A 66 -5.07 8.75 6.09
N ALA A 67 -4.23 9.57 5.46
CA ALA A 67 -3.99 10.95 5.89
C ALA A 67 -5.16 11.89 5.54
N ASN A 68 -6.05 11.46 4.62
CA ASN A 68 -7.25 12.19 4.26
C ASN A 68 -8.48 11.56 4.95
N PRO A 69 -9.01 12.16 6.03
CA PRO A 69 -10.14 11.60 6.77
C PRO A 69 -11.42 11.49 5.94
N HIS A 70 -11.53 12.22 4.82
CA HIS A 70 -12.71 12.13 3.94
C HIS A 70 -12.78 10.79 3.17
N MET A 71 -11.68 10.03 3.11
CA MET A 71 -11.63 8.69 2.49
C MET A 71 -12.24 7.61 3.39
N LEU A 72 -12.08 7.74 4.70
CA LEU A 72 -12.39 6.69 5.67
C LEU A 72 -13.87 6.24 5.70
N PRO A 73 -14.88 7.12 5.55
CA PRO A 73 -16.27 6.69 5.49
C PRO A 73 -16.55 5.73 4.32
N ALA A 74 -15.94 5.96 3.15
CA ALA A 74 -16.09 5.08 2.01
C ALA A 74 -15.43 3.72 2.27
N ALA A 75 -14.21 3.72 2.83
CA ALA A 75 -13.52 2.48 3.21
C ALA A 75 -14.35 1.67 4.22
N GLN A 76 -14.90 2.32 5.26
CA GLN A 76 -15.76 1.67 6.26
C GLN A 76 -17.06 1.11 5.63
N GLN A 77 -17.63 1.80 4.65
CA GLN A 77 -18.83 1.31 3.95
C GLN A 77 -18.54 0.04 3.15
N HIS A 78 -17.38 -0.04 2.48
CA HIS A 78 -17.01 -1.18 1.65
C HIS A 78 -16.45 -2.35 2.46
N VAL A 79 -15.87 -2.08 3.63
CA VAL A 79 -15.32 -3.09 4.54
C VAL A 79 -15.89 -2.88 5.94
N PRO A 80 -17.17 -3.24 6.18
CA PRO A 80 -17.81 -2.99 7.49
C PRO A 80 -17.12 -3.67 8.67
N SER A 81 -16.40 -4.77 8.43
CA SER A 81 -15.63 -5.51 9.43
C SER A 81 -14.23 -4.94 9.69
N GLY A 82 -13.77 -3.99 8.86
CA GLY A 82 -12.47 -3.34 9.00
C GLY A 82 -12.48 -2.23 10.06
N THR A 83 -11.30 -1.83 10.48
CA THR A 83 -11.08 -0.66 11.33
C THR A 83 -10.32 0.39 10.53
N PHE A 84 -10.83 1.61 10.45
CA PHE A 84 -10.24 2.68 9.66
C PHE A 84 -9.99 3.91 10.53
N GLN A 85 -8.80 4.50 10.41
CA GLN A 85 -8.42 5.69 11.17
C GLN A 85 -7.52 6.63 10.37
N GLU A 86 -7.56 7.90 10.74
CA GLU A 86 -6.66 8.92 10.21
C GLU A 86 -5.24 8.73 10.73
N GLY A 87 -4.25 8.94 9.84
CA GLY A 87 -2.85 8.91 10.21
C GLY A 87 -1.91 9.03 9.02
N GLU A 88 -0.66 9.31 9.30
CA GLU A 88 0.42 9.51 8.32
C GLU A 88 1.25 8.23 8.18
N ALA A 89 1.70 7.93 6.96
CA ALA A 89 2.54 6.77 6.70
C ALA A 89 3.90 6.86 7.38
N GLU A 90 4.41 8.07 7.56
CA GLU A 90 5.69 8.38 8.20
C GLU A 90 5.66 8.26 9.74
N LYS A 91 4.47 8.05 10.32
CA LYS A 91 4.29 7.88 11.77
C LYS A 91 3.06 7.03 12.07
N LEU A 92 3.22 5.72 11.96
CA LEU A 92 2.12 4.78 12.17
C LEU A 92 1.77 4.64 13.66
N PRO A 93 0.48 4.85 14.05
CA PRO A 93 0.05 4.80 15.46
C PRO A 93 -0.16 3.37 15.97
N PHE A 94 0.75 2.46 15.61
CA PHE A 94 0.66 1.04 15.97
C PHE A 94 1.95 0.57 16.66
N PRO A 95 1.88 -0.42 17.56
CA PRO A 95 3.07 -1.05 18.14
C PRO A 95 3.93 -1.78 17.10
N ASP A 96 5.18 -2.08 17.46
CA ASP A 96 6.08 -2.88 16.64
C ASP A 96 5.49 -4.28 16.41
N GLY A 97 5.65 -4.81 15.19
CA GLY A 97 5.21 -6.16 14.84
C GLY A 97 3.71 -6.40 15.03
N SER A 98 2.87 -5.44 14.64
CA SER A 98 1.41 -5.52 14.84
C SER A 98 0.68 -6.24 13.71
N PHE A 99 1.27 -6.33 12.51
CA PHE A 99 0.56 -6.82 11.33
C PHE A 99 1.37 -7.88 10.58
N ASP A 100 0.71 -8.97 10.19
CA ASP A 100 1.31 -9.99 9.34
C ASP A 100 1.70 -9.44 7.96
N LEU A 101 0.83 -8.62 7.38
CA LEU A 101 1.01 -7.96 6.09
C LEU A 101 0.86 -6.44 6.26
N VAL A 102 1.78 -5.68 5.70
CA VAL A 102 1.60 -4.24 5.44
C VAL A 102 1.49 -4.05 3.94
N PHE A 103 0.46 -3.36 3.50
CA PHE A 103 0.24 -3.01 2.10
C PHE A 103 0.28 -1.50 1.92
N MET A 104 1.01 -1.03 0.92
CA MET A 104 1.10 0.37 0.50
C MET A 104 0.78 0.44 -0.99
N GLY A 105 -0.45 0.82 -1.33
CA GLY A 105 -0.91 0.87 -2.71
C GLY A 105 -0.93 2.28 -3.27
N LEU A 106 -0.02 2.59 -4.21
CA LEU A 106 0.08 3.89 -4.89
C LEU A 106 0.25 5.05 -3.91
N LEU A 107 1.06 4.84 -2.88
CA LEU A 107 1.23 5.75 -1.75
C LEU A 107 2.62 6.38 -1.71
N LEU A 108 3.69 5.61 -1.94
CA LEU A 108 5.05 6.08 -1.64
C LEU A 108 5.45 7.32 -2.46
N HIS A 109 4.93 7.46 -3.68
CA HIS A 109 5.17 8.65 -4.50
C HIS A 109 4.46 9.92 -3.97
N GLU A 110 3.50 9.77 -3.06
CA GLU A 110 2.76 10.87 -2.41
C GLU A 110 3.34 11.25 -1.04
N THR A 111 4.22 10.42 -0.46
CA THR A 111 4.81 10.65 0.87
C THR A 111 5.81 11.82 0.85
N ASP A 112 5.87 12.55 1.95
CA ASP A 112 6.85 13.62 2.16
C ASP A 112 8.24 13.04 2.43
N ASP A 113 8.30 11.95 3.22
CA ASP A 113 9.51 11.20 3.53
C ASP A 113 9.29 9.71 3.30
N THR A 114 9.63 9.26 2.08
CA THR A 114 9.49 7.86 1.68
C THR A 114 10.31 6.91 2.56
N LEU A 115 11.49 7.36 3.05
CA LEU A 115 12.31 6.54 3.93
C LEU A 115 11.64 6.36 5.28
N ALA A 116 11.11 7.42 5.89
CA ALA A 116 10.38 7.34 7.15
C ALA A 116 9.14 6.43 7.04
N ALA A 117 8.38 6.53 5.95
CA ALA A 117 7.24 5.64 5.69
C ALA A 117 7.66 4.16 5.60
N LEU A 118 8.77 3.85 4.92
CA LEU A 118 9.29 2.49 4.84
C LEU A 118 9.87 1.99 6.19
N GLN A 119 10.48 2.86 6.99
CA GLN A 119 10.95 2.53 8.35
C GLN A 119 9.79 2.18 9.27
N GLU A 120 8.70 2.95 9.21
CA GLU A 120 7.48 2.66 9.97
C GLU A 120 6.82 1.35 9.50
N ALA A 121 6.75 1.11 8.18
CA ALA A 121 6.30 -0.16 7.65
C ALA A 121 7.16 -1.34 8.16
N HIS A 122 8.48 -1.18 8.17
CA HIS A 122 9.40 -2.19 8.70
C HIS A 122 9.19 -2.45 10.20
N ARG A 123 8.92 -1.40 10.97
CA ARG A 123 8.69 -1.50 12.41
C ARG A 123 7.43 -2.29 12.75
N VAL A 124 6.33 -2.09 11.98
CA VAL A 124 5.03 -2.67 12.32
C VAL A 124 4.76 -4.01 11.63
N VAL A 125 5.53 -4.39 10.58
CA VAL A 125 5.30 -5.61 9.81
C VAL A 125 5.96 -6.84 10.46
N LEU A 126 5.28 -7.99 10.40
CA LEU A 126 5.80 -9.28 10.87
C LEU A 126 6.32 -10.17 9.73
N LYS A 127 5.58 -10.26 8.62
CA LYS A 127 5.87 -11.26 7.57
C LYS A 127 6.21 -10.63 6.21
N ARG A 128 5.39 -9.72 5.71
CA ARG A 128 5.60 -9.12 4.39
C ARG A 128 5.16 -7.67 4.32
N LEU A 129 6.00 -6.83 3.71
CA LEU A 129 5.59 -5.56 3.12
C LEU A 129 5.32 -5.78 1.63
N ALA A 130 4.17 -5.33 1.14
CA ALA A 130 3.82 -5.29 -0.27
C ALA A 130 3.58 -3.83 -0.68
N VAL A 131 4.32 -3.36 -1.68
CA VAL A 131 4.21 -1.99 -2.21
C VAL A 131 3.81 -2.07 -3.66
N LEU A 132 2.71 -1.42 -4.02
CA LEU A 132 2.25 -1.26 -5.40
C LEU A 132 2.53 0.16 -5.85
N GLU A 133 3.24 0.33 -6.97
CA GLU A 133 3.56 1.64 -7.52
C GLU A 133 3.45 1.68 -9.04
N TRP A 134 3.39 2.88 -9.59
CA TRP A 134 3.43 3.11 -11.03
C TRP A 134 4.79 2.73 -11.62
N GLN A 135 4.79 2.18 -12.83
CA GLN A 135 6.03 1.98 -13.58
C GLN A 135 6.72 3.33 -13.83
N ASP A 136 8.07 3.36 -13.73
CA ASP A 136 8.86 4.55 -14.04
C ASP A 136 8.98 4.76 -15.57
N GLU A 137 7.83 4.94 -16.21
CA GLU A 137 7.66 5.12 -17.65
C GLU A 137 6.65 6.23 -17.92
N GLU A 138 6.69 6.83 -19.11
CA GLU A 138 5.64 7.73 -19.57
C GLU A 138 4.35 6.94 -19.82
N GLN A 139 3.25 7.41 -19.22
CA GLN A 139 1.91 6.84 -19.39
C GLN A 139 0.89 7.97 -19.42
N ASP A 140 -0.24 7.77 -20.11
CA ASP A 140 -1.31 8.76 -20.24
C ASP A 140 -2.15 8.94 -18.95
N PHE A 141 -1.78 8.26 -17.88
CA PHE A 141 -2.49 8.27 -16.58
C PHE A 141 -1.53 8.08 -15.41
N GLY A 142 -2.04 8.32 -14.22
CA GLY A 142 -1.23 8.31 -12.98
C GLY A 142 -0.48 9.63 -12.78
N PRO A 143 0.46 9.67 -11.83
CA PRO A 143 1.27 10.85 -11.58
C PRO A 143 2.26 11.10 -12.72
N PRO A 144 2.75 12.33 -12.91
CA PRO A 144 3.84 12.64 -13.81
C PRO A 144 5.06 11.75 -13.52
N ARG A 145 5.84 11.43 -14.56
CA ARG A 145 6.97 10.51 -14.44
C ARG A 145 7.98 10.94 -13.38
N GLU A 146 8.24 12.23 -13.26
CA GLU A 146 9.15 12.79 -12.24
C GLU A 146 8.74 12.53 -10.79
N HIS A 147 7.47 12.16 -10.55
CA HIS A 147 6.98 11.76 -9.24
C HIS A 147 7.01 10.24 -9.02
N ARG A 148 7.27 9.45 -10.07
CA ARG A 148 7.32 7.99 -9.97
C ARG A 148 8.64 7.52 -9.36
N LEU A 149 8.60 6.37 -8.75
CA LEU A 149 9.76 5.80 -8.05
C LEU A 149 10.33 4.64 -8.87
N SER A 150 11.61 4.73 -9.26
CA SER A 150 12.29 3.62 -9.93
C SER A 150 12.53 2.45 -8.97
N PHE A 151 12.75 1.26 -9.53
CA PHE A 151 13.10 0.07 -8.75
C PHE A 151 14.35 0.30 -7.89
N GLU A 152 15.38 0.92 -8.46
CA GLU A 152 16.63 1.21 -7.77
C GLU A 152 16.40 2.10 -6.56
N LYS A 153 15.55 3.13 -6.70
CA LYS A 153 15.21 4.04 -5.63
C LYS A 153 14.43 3.34 -4.52
N ILE A 154 13.37 2.57 -4.86
CA ILE A 154 12.59 1.81 -3.88
C ILE A 154 13.48 0.78 -3.18
N SER A 155 14.30 0.02 -3.92
CA SER A 155 15.19 -0.99 -3.36
C SER A 155 16.24 -0.39 -2.41
N ALA A 156 16.82 0.76 -2.78
CA ALA A 156 17.78 1.46 -1.93
C ALA A 156 17.14 1.96 -0.63
N LEU A 157 15.96 2.59 -0.72
CA LEU A 157 15.22 3.10 0.44
C LEU A 157 14.75 1.96 1.35
N ALA A 158 14.24 0.86 0.77
CA ALA A 158 13.87 -0.33 1.53
C ALA A 158 15.08 -0.91 2.29
N GLY A 159 16.26 -0.97 1.65
CA GLY A 159 17.50 -1.38 2.30
C GLY A 159 17.89 -0.46 3.47
N GLN A 160 17.77 0.86 3.31
CA GLN A 160 18.00 1.83 4.39
C GLN A 160 16.98 1.70 5.53
N ALA A 161 15.73 1.32 5.22
CA ALA A 161 14.68 1.07 6.20
C ALA A 161 14.86 -0.25 6.97
N GLY A 162 15.82 -1.10 6.60
CA GLY A 162 16.11 -2.36 7.30
C GLY A 162 15.67 -3.62 6.55
N PHE A 163 15.03 -3.50 5.40
CA PHE A 163 14.64 -4.65 4.58
C PHE A 163 15.84 -5.21 3.80
N LYS A 164 15.89 -6.54 3.62
CA LYS A 164 17.08 -7.20 3.02
C LYS A 164 16.96 -7.44 1.52
N LYS A 165 15.77 -7.79 1.03
CA LYS A 165 15.55 -8.18 -0.36
C LYS A 165 14.19 -7.74 -0.84
N VAL A 166 14.19 -7.05 -1.98
CA VAL A 166 12.97 -6.63 -2.68
C VAL A 166 12.78 -7.50 -3.91
N LYS A 167 11.65 -8.20 -3.99
CA LYS A 167 11.21 -8.93 -5.19
C LYS A 167 10.29 -8.01 -5.99
N GLN A 168 10.56 -7.85 -7.28
CA GLN A 168 9.74 -7.07 -8.20
C GLN A 168 8.86 -8.00 -9.04
N ILE A 169 7.59 -7.65 -9.18
CA ILE A 169 6.63 -8.31 -10.08
C ILE A 169 6.06 -7.25 -11.00
N GLN A 170 6.33 -7.39 -12.30
CA GLN A 170 5.81 -6.49 -13.31
C GLN A 170 4.34 -6.82 -13.59
N LEU A 171 3.50 -5.79 -13.61
CA LEU A 171 2.11 -5.82 -14.02
C LEU A 171 1.95 -5.04 -15.34
N GLU A 172 0.74 -4.88 -15.85
CA GLU A 172 0.55 -4.19 -17.12
C GLU A 172 0.99 -2.71 -17.05
N TYR A 173 0.58 -1.97 -16.01
CA TYR A 173 0.87 -0.54 -15.83
C TYR A 173 1.58 -0.23 -14.52
N LEU A 174 1.72 -1.21 -13.67
CA LEU A 174 2.19 -1.07 -12.29
C LEU A 174 3.33 -2.04 -12.01
N VAL A 175 3.96 -1.84 -10.86
CA VAL A 175 4.95 -2.77 -10.31
C VAL A 175 4.56 -3.08 -8.88
N LEU A 176 4.51 -4.37 -8.55
CA LEU A 176 4.35 -4.84 -7.19
C LEU A 176 5.71 -5.25 -6.62
N TYR A 177 6.08 -4.64 -5.53
CA TYR A 177 7.29 -4.97 -4.76
C TYR A 177 6.90 -5.79 -3.54
N LEU A 178 7.48 -6.97 -3.38
CA LEU A 178 7.28 -7.83 -2.23
C LEU A 178 8.58 -7.92 -1.43
N VAL A 179 8.48 -7.68 -0.15
CA VAL A 179 9.61 -7.67 0.78
C VAL A 179 9.25 -8.56 1.97
N ASP A 180 9.81 -9.76 1.98
CA ASP A 180 9.58 -10.70 3.07
C ASP A 180 10.47 -10.33 4.26
N CYS A 181 9.83 -10.18 5.42
CA CYS A 181 10.54 -10.04 6.68
C CYS A 181 11.00 -11.44 7.08
N GLN A 182 12.30 -11.70 7.00
CA GLN A 182 12.86 -12.93 7.53
C GLN A 182 12.77 -12.84 9.05
N ASN A 183 11.85 -13.58 9.65
CA ASN A 183 12.03 -13.98 11.03
C ASN A 183 13.24 -14.91 11.09
N PRO A 184 14.14 -14.68 12.04
CA PRO A 184 15.27 -15.56 12.26
C PRO A 184 14.82 -16.98 12.65
#